data_ac154d3a9565a044f42d3d214352050a
#
_entry.id   ac154d3a9565a044f42d3d214352050a
#
_cell.length_a   1.000
_cell.length_b   1.000
_cell.length_c   1.000
_cell.angle_alpha   90.00
_cell.angle_beta   90.00
_cell.angle_gamma   90.00
#
_symmetry.space_group_name_H-M   'P 1'
#
loop_
_entity.id
_entity.type
_entity.pdbx_description
1 polymer ?
#
loop_
_entity_poly.entity_id
_entity_poly.type
_entity_poly.pdbx_seq_one_letter_code
_entity_poly.pdbx_strand_id
1 'polypeptide(L)'
;AMDIEPKSSDIEGRDFLTWEPTVSGGVVVFGNPPFGKQSSLAKAFIRKSCTFADVIAFILPKSFTKPSMYNAFDEMFHLLHTHDIEKDAFEVNGKAYDVPCIFQIWERRGEKRHSPKKIHPVGFEYVKPGEPYDVAFRRVGVYAGRCYINDGRSFSVQSHHFLKFDCDHIDLIMSKINSHTFPSNTVGPRSLTKCEINVVLN
;
A
#
# COMPACT_ATOMS: atom_id res chain seq x y z
N ALA A 1 -2.92 4.06 27.85
CA ALA A 1 -3.11 4.50 26.47
C ALA A 1 -2.63 5.94 26.31
N MET A 2 -2.27 6.35 25.10
CA MET A 2 -1.88 7.74 24.81
C MET A 2 -2.52 8.22 23.51
N ASP A 3 -2.86 9.50 23.47
CA ASP A 3 -3.39 10.21 22.31
C ASP A 3 -2.95 11.68 22.37
N ILE A 4 -2.79 12.33 21.23
CA ILE A 4 -2.42 13.76 21.20
C ILE A 4 -3.58 14.67 21.62
N GLU A 5 -4.83 14.20 21.43
CA GLU A 5 -6.09 14.87 21.84
C GLU A 5 -6.99 13.89 22.61
N PRO A 6 -6.63 13.53 23.87
CA PRO A 6 -7.36 12.52 24.62
C PRO A 6 -8.80 12.94 24.90
N LYS A 7 -9.75 12.04 24.68
CA LYS A 7 -11.17 12.25 24.95
C LYS A 7 -11.65 11.62 26.27
N SER A 8 -10.75 11.01 27.01
CA SER A 8 -11.01 10.38 28.30
C SER A 8 -9.85 10.62 29.26
N SER A 9 -10.12 10.72 30.56
CA SER A 9 -9.11 10.99 31.61
C SER A 9 -8.12 9.86 31.83
N ASP A 10 -8.42 8.66 31.37
CA ASP A 10 -7.55 7.47 31.42
C ASP A 10 -6.61 7.36 30.22
N ILE A 11 -6.68 8.30 29.28
CA ILE A 11 -5.78 8.42 28.15
C ILE A 11 -4.79 9.55 28.41
N GLU A 12 -3.49 9.26 28.35
CA GLU A 12 -2.44 10.25 28.51
C GLU A 12 -2.35 11.16 27.29
N GLY A 13 -2.44 12.49 27.49
CA GLY A 13 -2.25 13.49 26.46
C GLY A 13 -0.79 13.61 26.06
N ARG A 14 -0.36 12.86 25.03
CA ARG A 14 1.05 12.83 24.61
C ARG A 14 1.16 12.46 23.13
N ASP A 15 2.13 13.07 22.45
CA ASP A 15 2.50 12.67 21.10
C ASP A 15 3.36 11.39 21.13
N PHE A 16 2.82 10.31 20.57
CA PHE A 16 3.50 9.01 20.45
C PHE A 16 4.84 9.10 19.70
N LEU A 17 4.94 9.97 18.70
CA LEU A 17 6.14 10.06 17.87
C LEU A 17 7.31 10.70 18.60
N THR A 18 7.04 11.58 19.56
CA THR A 18 8.07 12.24 20.40
C THR A 18 8.30 11.54 21.74
N TRP A 19 7.39 10.64 22.13
CA TRP A 19 7.54 9.87 23.38
C TRP A 19 8.72 8.91 23.31
N GLU A 20 9.51 8.87 24.39
CA GLU A 20 10.59 7.91 24.56
C GLU A 20 10.13 6.75 25.44
N PRO A 21 10.17 5.51 24.93
CA PRO A 21 9.75 4.33 25.68
C PRO A 21 10.74 4.03 26.81
N THR A 22 10.19 3.79 28.00
CA THR A 22 10.96 3.35 29.18
C THR A 22 10.86 1.83 29.40
N VAL A 23 10.19 1.11 28.51
CA VAL A 23 9.93 -0.32 28.59
C VAL A 23 10.87 -1.11 27.67
N SER A 24 11.25 -2.31 28.09
CA SER A 24 12.09 -3.22 27.29
C SER A 24 11.62 -4.66 27.46
N GLY A 25 11.48 -5.37 26.33
CA GLY A 25 11.11 -6.78 26.28
C GLY A 25 9.63 -7.07 26.57
N GLY A 26 9.04 -7.96 25.80
CA GLY A 26 7.64 -8.35 25.93
C GLY A 26 6.64 -7.24 25.59
N VAL A 27 7.01 -6.28 24.75
CA VAL A 27 6.18 -5.10 24.46
C VAL A 27 5.27 -5.34 23.26
N VAL A 28 3.97 -5.17 23.49
CA VAL A 28 2.94 -5.16 22.44
C VAL A 28 2.46 -3.74 22.23
N VAL A 29 2.57 -3.22 21.01
CA VAL A 29 1.98 -1.95 20.61
C VAL A 29 0.76 -2.22 19.75
N PHE A 30 -0.40 -1.70 20.17
CA PHE A 30 -1.63 -1.86 19.39
C PHE A 30 -2.39 -0.53 19.29
N GLY A 31 -3.17 -0.38 18.22
CA GLY A 31 -3.97 0.83 18.04
C GLY A 31 -4.41 1.09 16.60
N ASN A 32 -4.97 2.28 16.42
CA ASN A 32 -5.39 2.82 15.14
C ASN A 32 -4.62 4.13 14.87
N PRO A 33 -3.38 4.06 14.36
CA PRO A 33 -2.59 5.26 14.12
C PRO A 33 -3.23 6.14 13.04
N PRO A 34 -3.05 7.47 13.10
CA PRO A 34 -3.51 8.35 12.05
C PRO A 34 -2.80 8.02 10.73
N PHE A 35 -3.54 8.01 9.61
CA PHE A 35 -2.96 7.57 8.34
C PHE A 35 -2.06 8.62 7.70
N GLY A 36 -2.50 9.88 7.70
CA GLY A 36 -1.81 10.98 7.04
C GLY A 36 -1.81 10.88 5.51
N LYS A 37 -1.27 11.89 4.84
CA LYS A 37 -1.16 11.90 3.38
C LYS A 37 -0.26 10.75 2.91
N GLN A 38 -0.75 9.91 2.00
CA GLN A 38 -0.02 8.73 1.49
C GLN A 38 0.49 7.78 2.60
N SER A 39 -0.30 7.66 3.66
CA SER A 39 0.04 6.85 4.85
C SER A 39 1.33 7.28 5.55
N SER A 40 1.73 8.55 5.46
CA SER A 40 2.99 9.04 6.04
C SER A 40 3.01 8.92 7.56
N LEU A 41 1.91 9.27 8.24
CA LEU A 41 1.81 9.16 9.70
C LEU A 41 1.78 7.69 10.14
N ALA A 42 0.96 6.85 9.51
CA ALA A 42 0.94 5.42 9.83
C ALA A 42 2.34 4.79 9.71
N LYS A 43 3.10 5.13 8.67
CA LYS A 43 4.50 4.69 8.52
C LYS A 43 5.41 5.21 9.63
N ALA A 44 5.22 6.45 10.09
CA ALA A 44 5.99 7.02 11.19
C ALA A 44 5.71 6.26 12.50
N PHE A 45 4.43 5.99 12.80
CA PHE A 45 4.02 5.17 13.95
C PHE A 45 4.61 3.76 13.90
N ILE A 46 4.55 3.09 12.75
CA ILE A 46 5.16 1.77 12.57
C ILE A 46 6.67 1.82 12.86
N ARG A 47 7.40 2.77 12.25
CA ARG A 47 8.86 2.89 12.45
C ARG A 47 9.20 3.15 13.91
N LYS A 48 8.48 4.04 14.58
CA LYS A 48 8.66 4.30 16.01
C LYS A 48 8.39 3.04 16.83
N SER A 49 7.29 2.34 16.58
CA SER A 49 6.98 1.07 17.26
C SER A 49 8.07 0.02 17.02
N CYS A 50 8.62 -0.06 15.82
CA CYS A 50 9.70 -1.00 15.51
C CYS A 50 10.98 -0.75 16.31
N THR A 51 11.16 0.38 16.98
CA THR A 51 12.37 0.63 17.80
C THR A 51 12.34 -0.09 19.14
N PHE A 52 11.16 -0.42 19.69
CA PHE A 52 11.03 -0.96 21.05
C PHE A 52 10.02 -2.12 21.19
N ALA A 53 9.11 -2.30 20.23
CA ALA A 53 8.08 -3.34 20.31
C ALA A 53 8.59 -4.70 19.88
N ASP A 54 8.02 -5.76 20.46
CA ASP A 54 8.15 -7.15 20.00
C ASP A 54 6.99 -7.53 19.09
N VAL A 55 5.79 -6.98 19.35
CA VAL A 55 4.59 -7.18 18.54
C VAL A 55 3.94 -5.83 18.24
N ILE A 56 3.51 -5.64 16.98
CA ILE A 56 2.76 -4.48 16.52
C ILE A 56 1.42 -4.96 15.95
N ALA A 57 0.31 -4.47 16.49
CA ALA A 57 -1.04 -4.82 16.09
C ALA A 57 -1.82 -3.56 15.73
N PHE A 58 -1.84 -3.19 14.44
CA PHE A 58 -2.41 -1.93 13.98
C PHE A 58 -3.58 -2.11 13.01
N ILE A 59 -4.54 -1.19 13.09
CA ILE A 59 -5.49 -0.92 12.02
C ILE A 59 -4.79 0.02 11.03
N LEU A 60 -4.69 -0.41 9.77
CA LEU A 60 -3.93 0.27 8.72
C LEU A 60 -4.79 0.44 7.46
N PRO A 61 -4.47 1.43 6.60
CA PRO A 61 -5.09 1.51 5.29
C PRO A 61 -4.96 0.21 4.49
N LYS A 62 -5.97 -0.16 3.71
CA LYS A 62 -5.97 -1.39 2.89
C LYS A 62 -4.77 -1.50 1.95
N SER A 63 -4.13 -0.38 1.59
CA SER A 63 -2.89 -0.36 0.81
C SER A 63 -1.72 -1.11 1.46
N PHE A 64 -1.77 -1.36 2.79
CA PHE A 64 -0.76 -2.17 3.48
C PHE A 64 -0.84 -3.67 3.17
N THR A 65 -1.82 -4.11 2.40
CA THR A 65 -1.78 -5.45 1.76
C THR A 65 -0.73 -5.54 0.64
N LYS A 66 -0.25 -4.40 0.12
CA LYS A 66 0.76 -4.38 -0.94
C LYS A 66 2.14 -4.70 -0.37
N PRO A 67 2.91 -5.62 -0.99
CA PRO A 67 4.26 -5.95 -0.52
C PRO A 67 5.19 -4.75 -0.39
N SER A 68 5.00 -3.71 -1.22
CA SER A 68 5.80 -2.47 -1.15
C SER A 68 5.60 -1.69 0.16
N MET A 69 4.46 -1.87 0.84
CA MET A 69 4.18 -1.23 2.13
C MET A 69 4.84 -1.94 3.31
N TYR A 70 5.26 -3.20 3.13
CA TYR A 70 5.97 -3.97 4.17
C TYR A 70 7.31 -3.31 4.56
N ASN A 71 7.90 -2.52 3.67
CA ASN A 71 9.10 -1.73 3.96
C ASN A 71 8.88 -0.61 5.01
N ALA A 72 7.65 -0.38 5.46
CA ALA A 72 7.39 0.49 6.60
C ALA A 72 7.82 -0.14 7.92
N PHE A 73 7.75 -1.48 8.00
CA PHE A 73 8.21 -2.28 9.13
C PHE A 73 9.70 -2.62 8.97
N ASP A 74 10.44 -2.65 10.08
CA ASP A 74 11.80 -3.14 10.12
C ASP A 74 11.87 -4.59 9.58
N GLU A 75 12.98 -4.97 8.97
CA GLU A 75 13.17 -6.29 8.34
C GLU A 75 13.02 -7.47 9.32
N MET A 76 13.24 -7.23 10.61
CA MET A 76 13.07 -8.24 11.66
C MET A 76 11.60 -8.52 12.00
N PHE A 77 10.65 -7.70 11.53
CA PHE A 77 9.22 -7.91 11.75
C PHE A 77 8.60 -8.77 10.67
N HIS A 78 7.86 -9.79 11.07
CA HIS A 78 7.16 -10.73 10.19
C HIS A 78 5.65 -10.57 10.36
N LEU A 79 4.92 -10.54 9.24
CA LEU A 79 3.46 -10.49 9.24
C LEU A 79 2.93 -11.85 9.72
N LEU A 80 2.22 -11.86 10.84
CA LEU A 80 1.56 -13.05 11.39
C LEU A 80 0.12 -13.19 10.91
N HIS A 81 -0.59 -12.05 10.90
CA HIS A 81 -2.03 -12.04 10.63
C HIS A 81 -2.43 -10.78 9.87
N THR A 82 -3.39 -10.93 8.96
CA THR A 82 -4.08 -9.81 8.32
C THR A 82 -5.56 -10.13 8.21
N HIS A 83 -6.41 -9.14 8.49
CA HIS A 83 -7.85 -9.25 8.43
C HIS A 83 -8.45 -7.98 7.84
N ASP A 84 -9.40 -8.12 6.90
CA ASP A 84 -10.13 -6.97 6.35
C ASP A 84 -11.09 -6.43 7.42
N ILE A 85 -11.07 -5.12 7.65
CA ILE A 85 -12.06 -4.46 8.50
C ILE A 85 -13.36 -4.31 7.70
N GLU A 86 -14.47 -4.65 8.34
CA GLU A 86 -15.81 -4.55 7.77
C GLU A 86 -16.16 -3.10 7.38
N LYS A 87 -17.08 -2.95 6.45
CA LYS A 87 -17.62 -1.64 6.12
C LYS A 87 -18.32 -1.03 7.32
N ASP A 88 -18.30 0.29 7.38
CA ASP A 88 -18.97 1.07 8.43
C ASP A 88 -18.49 0.77 9.87
N ALA A 89 -17.29 0.16 10.00
CA ALA A 89 -16.67 -0.11 11.30
C ALA A 89 -16.17 1.17 12.02
N PHE A 90 -16.13 2.30 11.34
CA PHE A 90 -15.72 3.58 11.90
C PHE A 90 -16.90 4.53 12.01
N GLU A 91 -16.86 5.36 13.03
CA GLU A 91 -17.83 6.42 13.26
C GLU A 91 -17.10 7.77 13.40
N VAL A 92 -17.60 8.78 12.71
CA VAL A 92 -17.14 10.17 12.83
C VAL A 92 -18.34 11.07 13.08
N ASN A 93 -18.36 11.77 14.22
CA ASN A 93 -19.45 12.65 14.62
C ASN A 93 -20.85 11.99 14.56
N GLY A 94 -20.97 10.73 15.05
CA GLY A 94 -22.22 9.98 15.09
C GLY A 94 -22.68 9.44 13.73
N LYS A 95 -21.82 9.46 12.70
CA LYS A 95 -22.13 8.92 11.37
C LYS A 95 -21.10 7.86 10.99
N ALA A 96 -21.62 6.75 10.43
CA ALA A 96 -20.78 5.71 9.87
C ALA A 96 -19.85 6.30 8.80
N TYR A 97 -18.57 5.93 8.88
CA TYR A 97 -17.53 6.40 7.97
C TYR A 97 -16.77 5.22 7.39
N ASP A 98 -16.99 4.93 6.11
CA ASP A 98 -16.34 3.82 5.43
C ASP A 98 -14.96 4.20 4.93
N VAL A 99 -13.95 3.62 5.57
CA VAL A 99 -12.54 3.69 5.14
C VAL A 99 -12.02 2.28 4.96
N PRO A 100 -11.63 1.88 3.74
CA PRO A 100 -11.04 0.56 3.50
C PRO A 100 -9.77 0.35 4.32
N CYS A 101 -9.89 -0.44 5.38
CA CYS A 101 -8.83 -0.73 6.34
C CYS A 101 -8.61 -2.24 6.50
N ILE A 102 -7.48 -2.58 7.07
CA ILE A 102 -7.10 -3.92 7.49
C ILE A 102 -6.54 -3.86 8.91
N PHE A 103 -6.73 -4.93 9.65
CA PHE A 103 -5.99 -5.17 10.88
C PHE A 103 -4.80 -6.07 10.57
N GLN A 104 -3.61 -5.70 11.02
CA GLN A 104 -2.40 -6.51 10.85
C GLN A 104 -1.68 -6.71 12.18
N ILE A 105 -1.15 -7.93 12.37
CA ILE A 105 -0.27 -8.27 13.48
C ILE A 105 1.10 -8.62 12.91
N TRP A 106 2.12 -7.93 13.40
CA TRP A 106 3.50 -8.12 13.05
C TRP A 106 4.32 -8.46 14.29
N GLU A 107 5.19 -9.46 14.20
CA GLU A 107 6.05 -9.95 15.29
C GLU A 107 7.52 -9.77 14.92
N ARG A 108 8.31 -9.30 15.89
CA ARG A 108 9.77 -9.25 15.78
C ARG A 108 10.32 -10.67 15.93
N ARG A 109 11.20 -11.05 15.02
CA ARG A 109 11.91 -12.35 15.08
C ARG A 109 13.42 -12.15 15.08
N GLY A 110 14.15 -13.23 15.38
CA GLY A 110 15.61 -13.25 15.39
C GLY A 110 16.25 -13.25 13.99
N GLU A 111 15.45 -13.36 12.94
CA GLU A 111 15.91 -13.40 11.55
C GLU A 111 15.15 -12.38 10.68
N LYS A 112 15.77 -11.94 9.59
CA LYS A 112 15.15 -11.03 8.64
C LYS A 112 14.09 -11.75 7.81
N ARG A 113 12.93 -11.08 7.59
CA ARG A 113 11.94 -11.60 6.66
C ARG A 113 12.48 -11.59 5.22
N HIS A 114 12.04 -12.54 4.44
CA HIS A 114 12.29 -12.53 3.01
C HIS A 114 11.58 -11.33 2.37
N SER A 115 12.35 -10.48 1.70
CA SER A 115 11.76 -9.41 0.90
C SER A 115 10.98 -10.02 -0.27
N PRO A 116 9.78 -9.51 -0.59
CA PRO A 116 9.04 -9.95 -1.75
C PRO A 116 9.91 -9.84 -3.01
N LYS A 117 9.96 -10.91 -3.82
CA LYS A 117 10.70 -10.90 -5.08
C LYS A 117 10.16 -9.78 -5.96
N LYS A 118 11.05 -8.91 -6.44
CA LYS A 118 10.71 -7.93 -7.47
C LYS A 118 10.41 -8.68 -8.75
N ILE A 119 9.20 -8.56 -9.25
CA ILE A 119 8.82 -9.09 -10.56
C ILE A 119 9.23 -8.06 -11.60
N HIS A 120 10.22 -8.42 -12.39
CA HIS A 120 10.69 -7.58 -13.51
C HIS A 120 9.83 -7.84 -14.75
N PRO A 121 9.67 -6.85 -15.66
CA PRO A 121 8.96 -7.07 -16.91
C PRO A 121 9.70 -8.08 -17.77
N VAL A 122 8.95 -8.95 -18.48
CA VAL A 122 9.45 -9.95 -19.43
C VAL A 122 8.70 -9.78 -20.74
N GLY A 123 9.44 -9.61 -21.86
CA GLY A 123 8.85 -9.37 -23.18
C GLY A 123 8.29 -7.97 -23.39
N PHE A 124 8.55 -7.04 -22.45
CA PHE A 124 8.20 -5.62 -22.57
C PHE A 124 9.06 -4.76 -21.65
N GLU A 125 9.07 -3.47 -21.91
CA GLU A 125 9.75 -2.48 -21.07
C GLU A 125 8.87 -1.27 -20.77
N TYR A 126 9.19 -0.58 -19.66
CA TYR A 126 8.61 0.73 -19.33
C TYR A 126 9.48 1.82 -19.93
N VAL A 127 8.96 2.55 -20.88
CA VAL A 127 9.68 3.65 -21.52
C VAL A 127 9.38 5.00 -20.86
N LYS A 128 10.27 5.97 -21.06
CA LYS A 128 10.10 7.32 -20.50
C LYS A 128 9.11 8.13 -21.35
N PRO A 129 8.51 9.17 -20.74
CA PRO A 129 7.68 10.12 -21.50
C PRO A 129 8.46 10.73 -22.67
N GLY A 130 7.87 10.66 -23.88
CA GLY A 130 8.49 11.16 -25.12
C GLY A 130 9.27 10.10 -25.91
N GLU A 131 9.52 8.92 -25.34
CA GLU A 131 10.06 7.79 -26.08
C GLU A 131 8.94 7.03 -26.83
N PRO A 132 9.26 6.34 -27.95
CA PRO A 132 8.29 5.50 -28.66
C PRO A 132 7.72 4.40 -27.74
N TYR A 133 6.40 4.21 -27.78
CA TYR A 133 5.70 3.19 -27.00
C TYR A 133 4.54 2.59 -27.82
N ASP A 134 4.10 1.40 -27.44
CA ASP A 134 2.99 0.72 -28.10
C ASP A 134 1.68 0.95 -27.34
N VAL A 135 1.72 0.94 -26.02
CA VAL A 135 0.54 0.99 -25.13
C VAL A 135 0.72 1.98 -24.00
N ALA A 136 -0.31 2.82 -23.79
CA ALA A 136 -0.45 3.62 -22.58
C ALA A 136 -1.32 2.86 -21.55
N PHE A 137 -0.71 2.43 -20.44
CA PHE A 137 -1.39 1.71 -19.36
C PHE A 137 -1.83 2.68 -18.26
N ARG A 138 -3.13 2.75 -18.00
CA ARG A 138 -3.70 3.58 -16.92
C ARG A 138 -3.43 2.98 -15.56
N ARG A 139 -2.56 3.62 -14.77
CA ARG A 139 -2.14 3.12 -13.46
C ARG A 139 -2.92 3.67 -12.27
N VAL A 140 -3.69 4.76 -12.45
CA VAL A 140 -4.39 5.43 -11.36
C VAL A 140 -5.78 5.95 -11.78
N GLY A 141 -6.73 5.97 -10.82
CA GLY A 141 -8.09 6.47 -11.01
C GLY A 141 -9.12 5.37 -11.29
N VAL A 142 -10.34 5.77 -11.63
CA VAL A 142 -11.46 4.86 -11.85
C VAL A 142 -11.17 3.82 -12.95
N TYR A 143 -10.43 4.23 -13.98
CA TYR A 143 -10.03 3.38 -15.09
C TYR A 143 -8.65 2.72 -14.91
N ALA A 144 -8.09 2.71 -13.70
CA ALA A 144 -6.82 2.02 -13.46
C ALA A 144 -6.93 0.52 -13.82
N GLY A 145 -5.96 0.04 -14.60
CA GLY A 145 -5.95 -1.29 -15.20
C GLY A 145 -6.36 -1.32 -16.66
N ARG A 146 -6.81 -0.17 -17.25
CA ARG A 146 -7.08 -0.09 -18.68
C ARG A 146 -5.81 0.27 -19.45
N CYS A 147 -5.69 -0.28 -20.65
CA CYS A 147 -4.64 0.10 -21.59
C CYS A 147 -5.22 0.60 -22.92
N TYR A 148 -4.48 1.44 -23.56
CA TYR A 148 -4.85 2.14 -24.80
C TYR A 148 -3.69 2.03 -25.78
N ILE A 149 -4.00 1.71 -27.04
CA ILE A 149 -3.01 1.70 -28.12
C ILE A 149 -2.46 3.11 -28.33
N ASN A 150 -1.20 3.21 -28.74
CA ASN A 150 -0.63 4.47 -29.22
C ASN A 150 -1.19 4.83 -30.59
N ASP A 151 -2.22 5.66 -30.61
CA ASP A 151 -2.89 6.17 -31.82
C ASP A 151 -2.65 7.66 -32.03
N GLY A 152 -1.60 8.19 -31.41
CA GLY A 152 -1.23 9.61 -31.47
C GLY A 152 -1.90 10.49 -30.43
N ARG A 153 -2.82 9.96 -29.61
CA ARG A 153 -3.41 10.70 -28.49
C ARG A 153 -2.37 10.95 -27.39
N SER A 154 -2.51 12.09 -26.73
CA SER A 154 -1.67 12.42 -25.58
C SER A 154 -2.24 11.80 -24.30
N PHE A 155 -1.38 11.14 -23.52
CA PHE A 155 -1.69 10.58 -22.22
C PHE A 155 -0.89 11.24 -21.10
N SER A 156 -1.54 11.56 -19.97
CA SER A 156 -0.88 12.16 -18.82
C SER A 156 0.15 11.20 -18.19
N VAL A 157 1.38 11.62 -18.10
CA VAL A 157 2.49 10.88 -17.45
C VAL A 157 2.22 10.61 -15.96
N GLN A 158 1.39 11.42 -15.29
CA GLN A 158 1.03 11.23 -13.88
C GLN A 158 0.09 10.05 -13.69
N SER A 159 -0.68 9.68 -14.70
CA SER A 159 -1.71 8.65 -14.61
C SER A 159 -1.47 7.43 -15.48
N HIS A 160 -0.46 7.43 -16.32
CA HIS A 160 -0.13 6.32 -17.22
C HIS A 160 1.32 5.88 -17.08
N HIS A 161 1.55 4.61 -17.36
CA HIS A 161 2.84 4.05 -17.74
C HIS A 161 2.83 3.81 -19.24
N PHE A 162 3.96 4.02 -19.90
CA PHE A 162 4.15 3.77 -21.31
C PHE A 162 4.92 2.47 -21.46
N LEU A 163 4.38 1.53 -22.24
CA LEU A 163 4.91 0.18 -22.41
C LEU A 163 5.29 -0.02 -23.86
N LYS A 164 6.46 -0.60 -24.09
CA LYS A 164 6.93 -1.07 -25.39
C LYS A 164 7.11 -2.59 -25.30
N PHE A 165 6.58 -3.31 -26.27
CA PHE A 165 6.60 -4.77 -26.30
C PHE A 165 7.61 -5.29 -27.32
N ASP A 166 8.16 -6.48 -27.04
CA ASP A 166 9.13 -7.16 -27.92
C ASP A 166 8.42 -8.05 -28.97
N CYS A 167 7.11 -7.89 -29.17
CA CYS A 167 6.30 -8.69 -30.08
C CYS A 167 5.23 -7.86 -30.80
N ASP A 168 4.68 -8.39 -31.89
CA ASP A 168 3.68 -7.74 -32.74
C ASP A 168 2.23 -8.01 -32.31
N HIS A 169 1.99 -8.84 -31.28
CA HIS A 169 0.64 -9.27 -30.85
C HIS A 169 0.01 -8.31 -29.82
N ILE A 170 0.13 -7.01 -30.05
CA ILE A 170 -0.31 -5.95 -29.12
C ILE A 170 -1.81 -6.05 -28.80
N ASP A 171 -2.66 -6.35 -29.78
CA ASP A 171 -4.11 -6.45 -29.60
C ASP A 171 -4.49 -7.57 -28.62
N LEU A 172 -3.82 -8.72 -28.69
CA LEU A 172 -4.06 -9.83 -27.76
C LEU A 172 -3.62 -9.47 -26.32
N ILE A 173 -2.49 -8.81 -26.19
CA ILE A 173 -1.99 -8.33 -24.90
C ILE A 173 -2.97 -7.31 -24.32
N MET A 174 -3.42 -6.35 -25.10
CA MET A 174 -4.41 -5.35 -24.67
C MET A 174 -5.72 -6.00 -24.25
N SER A 175 -6.21 -6.98 -25.00
CA SER A 175 -7.41 -7.75 -24.65
C SER A 175 -7.25 -8.45 -23.31
N LYS A 176 -6.12 -9.14 -23.08
CA LYS A 176 -5.77 -9.78 -21.79
C LYS A 176 -5.77 -8.79 -20.64
N ILE A 177 -5.10 -7.64 -20.81
CA ILE A 177 -5.03 -6.60 -19.78
C ILE A 177 -6.42 -6.04 -19.48
N ASN A 178 -7.18 -5.66 -20.50
CA ASN A 178 -8.46 -4.99 -20.36
C ASN A 178 -9.57 -5.91 -19.82
N SER A 179 -9.42 -7.22 -19.94
CA SER A 179 -10.31 -8.23 -19.33
C SER A 179 -9.91 -8.59 -17.89
N HIS A 180 -8.67 -8.27 -17.47
CA HIS A 180 -8.19 -8.61 -16.14
C HIS A 180 -8.79 -7.71 -15.06
N THR A 181 -9.18 -8.33 -13.93
CA THR A 181 -9.66 -7.59 -12.75
C THR A 181 -8.50 -7.34 -11.78
N PHE A 182 -7.98 -6.13 -11.79
CA PHE A 182 -6.93 -5.72 -10.87
C PHE A 182 -7.47 -5.51 -9.45
N PRO A 183 -6.65 -5.75 -8.41
CA PRO A 183 -7.05 -5.55 -7.02
C PRO A 183 -7.49 -4.11 -6.73
N SER A 184 -8.52 -3.95 -5.86
CA SER A 184 -8.95 -2.67 -5.31
C SER A 184 -8.48 -2.56 -3.86
N ASN A 185 -7.17 -2.37 -3.68
CA ASN A 185 -6.49 -2.37 -2.39
C ASN A 185 -5.92 -0.98 -2.04
N THR A 186 -6.69 0.06 -2.26
CA THR A 186 -6.33 1.45 -1.92
C THR A 186 -7.49 2.14 -1.23
N VAL A 187 -7.20 3.07 -0.31
CA VAL A 187 -8.20 3.88 0.40
C VAL A 187 -8.80 4.98 -0.47
N GLY A 188 -8.09 5.41 -1.49
CA GLY A 188 -8.52 6.43 -2.45
C GLY A 188 -8.72 5.84 -3.84
N PRO A 189 -8.55 6.64 -4.88
CA PRO A 189 -8.61 6.15 -6.25
C PRO A 189 -7.68 4.96 -6.44
N ARG A 190 -8.14 3.93 -7.17
CA ARG A 190 -7.32 2.74 -7.47
C ARG A 190 -5.95 3.16 -8.01
N SER A 191 -4.90 2.55 -7.49
CA SER A 191 -3.53 2.79 -7.93
C SER A 191 -2.80 1.46 -8.05
N LEU A 192 -2.21 1.21 -9.21
CA LEU A 192 -1.49 -0.02 -9.53
C LEU A 192 0.01 0.22 -9.53
N THR A 193 0.74 -0.68 -8.89
CA THR A 193 2.20 -0.69 -8.89
C THR A 193 2.73 -1.42 -10.13
N LYS A 194 3.96 -1.14 -10.53
CA LYS A 194 4.62 -1.89 -11.60
C LYS A 194 4.66 -3.40 -11.32
N CYS A 195 4.80 -3.81 -10.05
CA CYS A 195 4.80 -5.21 -9.68
C CYS A 195 3.44 -5.87 -9.97
N GLU A 196 2.32 -5.23 -9.63
CA GLU A 196 0.97 -5.74 -9.94
C GLU A 196 0.72 -5.83 -11.45
N ILE A 197 1.26 -4.90 -12.22
CA ILE A 197 1.19 -4.91 -13.68
C ILE A 197 2.05 -6.05 -14.25
N ASN A 198 3.28 -6.21 -13.79
CA ASN A 198 4.19 -7.24 -14.27
C ASN A 198 3.67 -8.65 -14.00
N VAL A 199 2.97 -8.89 -12.88
CA VAL A 199 2.31 -10.19 -12.60
C VAL A 199 1.30 -10.57 -13.69
N VAL A 200 0.61 -9.61 -14.26
CA VAL A 200 -0.43 -9.87 -15.28
C VAL A 200 0.17 -10.00 -16.68
N LEU A 201 1.26 -9.27 -16.95
CA LEU A 201 1.87 -9.21 -18.27
C LEU A 201 2.90 -10.30 -18.53
N ASN A 202 3.61 -10.78 -17.50
CA ASN A 202 4.52 -11.91 -17.60
C ASN A 202 3.74 -13.24 -17.69
#